data_e357ef50eef924ce36860cd6fd78e356
#
_entry.id   e357ef50eef924ce36860cd6fd78e356
#
_cell.length_a   1.000
_cell.length_b   1.000
_cell.length_c   1.000
_cell.angle_alpha   90.00
_cell.angle_beta   90.00
_cell.angle_gamma   90.00
#
_symmetry.space_group_name_H-M   'P 1'
#
loop_
_entity.id
_entity.type
_entity.pdbx_description
1 polymer ?
#
loop_
_entity_poly.entity_id
_entity_poly.type
_entity_poly.pdbx_seq_one_letter_code
_entity_poly.pdbx_strand_id
1 'polypeptide(L)'
;MTQALFSRHPADDEGVLSARRAAVVSSAGLARLAGRIDLGAYLLLGEGEAQISGRRRPALLAAAFEAVVGAVFLAHGWEVARAWLVDLAGPEIGADLPEASLKSPKSRLQEIAQRTFGVRPEYRLLDASGPDHRRTFRISVVLDERTLGVGEGESRRIAETAAAAEAVATLERELAASDAGTPGGTAAEARSGEPQP
;
A
#
# COMPACT_ATOMS: atom_id res chain seq x y z
N MET A 1 12.07 8.50 -11.68
CA MET A 1 11.13 7.44 -11.28
C MET A 1 9.72 7.71 -11.84
N THR A 2 9.06 8.83 -11.55
CA THR A 2 7.67 9.11 -12.02
C THR A 2 7.50 8.99 -13.54
N GLN A 3 8.41 9.57 -14.33
CA GLN A 3 8.36 9.46 -15.78
C GLN A 3 8.43 8.00 -16.28
N ALA A 4 9.29 7.17 -15.66
CA ALA A 4 9.42 5.76 -16.04
C ALA A 4 8.14 4.97 -15.73
N LEU A 5 7.52 5.22 -14.56
CA LEU A 5 6.23 4.62 -14.18
C LEU A 5 5.11 5.06 -15.13
N PHE A 6 5.01 6.35 -15.43
CA PHE A 6 4.00 6.87 -16.36
C PHE A 6 4.14 6.24 -17.76
N SER A 7 5.37 6.12 -18.27
CA SER A 7 5.61 5.47 -19.58
C SER A 7 5.27 3.99 -19.58
N ARG A 8 5.42 3.30 -18.44
CA ARG A 8 5.16 1.86 -18.32
C ARG A 8 3.69 1.55 -18.06
N HIS A 9 2.98 2.43 -17.34
CA HIS A 9 1.59 2.27 -16.93
C HIS A 9 0.75 3.46 -17.39
N PRO A 10 0.53 3.65 -18.71
CA PRO A 10 -0.14 4.84 -19.24
C PRO A 10 -1.65 4.89 -18.91
N ALA A 11 -2.24 3.77 -18.49
CA ALA A 11 -3.64 3.68 -18.10
C ALA A 11 -3.88 4.00 -16.61
N ASP A 12 -2.81 4.09 -15.81
CA ASP A 12 -2.94 4.39 -14.38
C ASP A 12 -3.23 5.89 -14.18
N ASP A 13 -4.13 6.19 -13.26
CA ASP A 13 -4.38 7.56 -12.81
C ASP A 13 -3.24 8.10 -11.92
N GLU A 14 -3.31 9.40 -11.58
CA GLU A 14 -2.30 10.06 -10.73
C GLU A 14 -2.17 9.39 -9.35
N GLY A 15 -3.27 8.97 -8.76
CA GLY A 15 -3.28 8.32 -7.43
C GLY A 15 -2.53 6.99 -7.45
N VAL A 16 -2.80 6.16 -8.46
CA VAL A 16 -2.14 4.87 -8.67
C VAL A 16 -0.65 5.06 -8.98
N LEU A 17 -0.30 5.97 -9.88
CA LEU A 17 1.11 6.28 -10.20
C LEU A 17 1.88 6.79 -8.98
N SER A 18 1.25 7.63 -8.14
CA SER A 18 1.82 8.10 -6.89
C SER A 18 2.02 6.96 -5.89
N ALA A 19 1.09 6.02 -5.79
CA ALA A 19 1.20 4.84 -4.94
C ALA A 19 2.31 3.89 -5.43
N ARG A 20 2.42 3.63 -6.74
CA ARG A 20 3.54 2.87 -7.32
C ARG A 20 4.87 3.51 -7.01
N ARG A 21 4.99 4.82 -7.21
CA ARG A 21 6.20 5.56 -6.87
C ARG A 21 6.55 5.39 -5.39
N ALA A 22 5.59 5.58 -4.49
CA ALA A 22 5.80 5.43 -3.06
C ALA A 22 6.28 4.01 -2.69
N ALA A 23 5.76 2.97 -3.32
CA ALA A 23 6.19 1.59 -3.10
C ALA A 23 7.66 1.37 -3.47
N VAL A 24 8.12 1.96 -4.59
CA VAL A 24 9.51 1.86 -5.03
C VAL A 24 10.46 2.69 -4.16
N VAL A 25 10.09 3.94 -3.82
CA VAL A 25 10.95 4.86 -3.07
C VAL A 25 10.76 4.79 -1.54
N SER A 26 9.94 3.88 -1.03
CA SER A 26 9.85 3.61 0.41
C SER A 26 11.15 3.02 0.95
N SER A 27 11.39 3.12 2.26
CA SER A 27 12.57 2.48 2.88
C SER A 27 12.67 0.99 2.56
N ALA A 28 11.54 0.27 2.51
CA ALA A 28 11.51 -1.13 2.10
C ALA A 28 11.84 -1.31 0.61
N GLY A 29 11.34 -0.43 -0.26
CA GLY A 29 11.66 -0.42 -1.69
C GLY A 29 13.14 -0.17 -1.94
N LEU A 30 13.68 0.90 -1.36
CA LEU A 30 15.10 1.25 -1.50
C LEU A 30 16.02 0.18 -0.91
N ALA A 31 15.64 -0.44 0.21
CA ALA A 31 16.40 -1.56 0.78
C ALA A 31 16.43 -2.79 -0.15
N ARG A 32 15.35 -3.06 -0.91
CA ARG A 32 15.38 -4.10 -1.95
C ARG A 32 16.35 -3.75 -3.09
N LEU A 33 16.35 -2.50 -3.55
CA LEU A 33 17.31 -2.04 -4.56
C LEU A 33 18.75 -2.12 -4.05
N ALA A 34 19.00 -1.73 -2.79
CA ALA A 34 20.29 -1.91 -2.12
C ALA A 34 20.73 -3.37 -2.09
N GLY A 35 19.80 -4.29 -1.85
CA GLY A 35 20.07 -5.73 -1.85
C GLY A 35 20.48 -6.27 -3.22
N ARG A 36 19.97 -5.71 -4.32
CA ARG A 36 20.35 -6.13 -5.69
C ARG A 36 21.81 -5.85 -6.05
N ILE A 37 22.39 -4.82 -5.44
CA ILE A 37 23.81 -4.46 -5.60
C ILE A 37 24.67 -4.93 -4.43
N ASP A 38 24.09 -5.75 -3.55
CA ASP A 38 24.71 -6.26 -2.31
C ASP A 38 25.35 -5.14 -1.46
N LEU A 39 24.72 -3.96 -1.42
CA LEU A 39 25.26 -2.76 -0.76
C LEU A 39 25.60 -3.02 0.71
N GLY A 40 24.84 -3.89 1.38
CA GLY A 40 25.08 -4.25 2.78
C GLY A 40 26.48 -4.80 3.06
N ALA A 41 27.08 -5.51 2.09
CA ALA A 41 28.43 -6.07 2.22
C ALA A 41 29.52 -4.99 2.31
N TYR A 42 29.27 -3.84 1.70
CA TYR A 42 30.23 -2.73 1.62
C TYR A 42 30.09 -1.69 2.74
N LEU A 43 29.06 -1.83 3.61
CA LEU A 43 28.85 -0.89 4.71
C LEU A 43 29.89 -1.09 5.81
N LEU A 44 30.59 0.00 6.16
CA LEU A 44 31.45 0.07 7.34
C LEU A 44 30.57 0.49 8.51
N LEU A 45 30.36 -0.41 9.45
CA LEU A 45 29.50 -0.20 10.62
C LEU A 45 30.33 -0.24 11.89
N GLY A 46 29.98 0.59 12.89
CA GLY A 46 30.50 0.45 14.23
C GLY A 46 30.07 -0.89 14.87
N GLU A 47 30.82 -1.35 15.86
CA GLU A 47 30.61 -2.67 16.49
C GLU A 47 29.19 -2.88 17.01
N GLY A 48 28.59 -1.87 17.65
CA GLY A 48 27.20 -1.96 18.15
C GLY A 48 26.17 -2.16 17.07
N GLU A 49 26.30 -1.46 15.94
CA GLU A 49 25.36 -1.60 14.81
C GLU A 49 25.58 -2.93 14.06
N ALA A 50 26.83 -3.39 13.95
CA ALA A 50 27.15 -4.67 13.31
C ALA A 50 26.56 -5.87 14.06
N GLN A 51 26.49 -5.81 15.40
CA GLN A 51 25.94 -6.88 16.24
C GLN A 51 24.44 -7.02 16.15
N ILE A 52 23.70 -5.93 15.83
CA ILE A 52 22.22 -5.89 15.82
C ILE A 52 21.68 -6.14 14.39
N SER A 53 22.36 -6.90 13.55
CA SER A 53 21.96 -7.14 12.15
C SER A 53 21.94 -5.87 11.28
N GLY A 54 22.73 -4.85 11.62
CA GLY A 54 22.74 -3.52 10.99
C GLY A 54 22.90 -3.56 9.47
N ARG A 55 23.71 -4.49 8.92
CA ARG A 55 23.89 -4.68 7.47
C ARG A 55 22.61 -5.07 6.72
N ARG A 56 21.60 -5.58 7.41
CA ARG A 56 20.30 -6.02 6.84
C ARG A 56 19.15 -5.12 7.25
N ARG A 57 19.37 -4.10 8.07
CA ARG A 57 18.32 -3.21 8.54
C ARG A 57 17.79 -2.34 7.40
N PRO A 58 16.49 -2.43 7.05
CA PRO A 58 15.95 -1.76 5.85
C PRO A 58 16.19 -0.25 5.85
N ALA A 59 16.03 0.42 6.98
CA ALA A 59 16.24 1.87 7.07
C ALA A 59 17.69 2.28 6.79
N LEU A 60 18.68 1.49 7.26
CA LEU A 60 20.08 1.75 7.00
C LEU A 60 20.45 1.48 5.53
N LEU A 61 19.96 0.37 4.97
CA LEU A 61 20.16 0.05 3.56
C LEU A 61 19.53 1.11 2.65
N ALA A 62 18.35 1.61 2.99
CA ALA A 62 17.67 2.66 2.22
C ALA A 62 18.50 3.96 2.24
N ALA A 63 18.95 4.42 3.41
CA ALA A 63 19.77 5.63 3.54
C ALA A 63 21.10 5.50 2.80
N ALA A 64 21.76 4.33 2.89
CA ALA A 64 23.00 4.07 2.16
C ALA A 64 22.77 4.06 0.65
N PHE A 65 21.65 3.50 0.20
CA PHE A 65 21.28 3.50 -1.22
C PHE A 65 21.03 4.91 -1.77
N GLU A 66 20.32 5.75 -1.01
CA GLU A 66 20.13 7.17 -1.37
C GLU A 66 21.49 7.89 -1.51
N ALA A 67 22.43 7.63 -0.60
CA ALA A 67 23.78 8.20 -0.69
C ALA A 67 24.53 7.73 -1.96
N VAL A 68 24.40 6.45 -2.33
CA VAL A 68 24.99 5.91 -3.58
C VAL A 68 24.35 6.56 -4.80
N VAL A 69 23.02 6.73 -4.84
CA VAL A 69 22.34 7.45 -5.92
C VAL A 69 22.87 8.89 -6.03
N GLY A 70 23.03 9.58 -4.91
CA GLY A 70 23.62 10.92 -4.86
C GLY A 70 25.06 10.96 -5.39
N ALA A 71 25.89 9.99 -5.01
CA ALA A 71 27.27 9.89 -5.49
C ALA A 71 27.34 9.64 -7.01
N VAL A 72 26.52 8.74 -7.53
CA VAL A 72 26.43 8.49 -8.98
C VAL A 72 25.98 9.74 -9.73
N PHE A 73 24.98 10.45 -9.19
CA PHE A 73 24.52 11.71 -9.78
C PHE A 73 25.64 12.78 -9.81
N LEU A 74 26.36 12.95 -8.72
CA LEU A 74 27.46 13.94 -8.64
C LEU A 74 28.63 13.60 -9.56
N ALA A 75 28.95 12.31 -9.72
CA ALA A 75 30.06 11.85 -10.53
C ALA A 75 29.74 11.82 -12.02
N HIS A 76 28.51 11.46 -12.40
CA HIS A 76 28.16 11.12 -13.79
C HIS A 76 26.98 11.93 -14.36
N GLY A 77 26.37 12.79 -13.55
CA GLY A 77 25.23 13.64 -13.94
C GLY A 77 23.89 12.90 -14.00
N TRP A 78 22.86 13.68 -14.33
CA TRP A 78 21.46 13.27 -14.28
C TRP A 78 21.14 12.07 -15.18
N GLU A 79 21.57 12.11 -16.43
CA GLU A 79 21.15 11.10 -17.41
C GLU A 79 21.68 9.70 -17.06
N VAL A 80 22.93 9.60 -16.60
CA VAL A 80 23.54 8.34 -16.18
C VAL A 80 22.88 7.82 -14.90
N ALA A 81 22.71 8.68 -13.89
CA ALA A 81 22.06 8.30 -12.63
C ALA A 81 20.63 7.84 -12.87
N ARG A 82 19.89 8.54 -13.73
CA ARG A 82 18.52 8.19 -14.09
C ARG A 82 18.46 6.83 -14.80
N ALA A 83 19.28 6.62 -15.82
CA ALA A 83 19.31 5.39 -16.60
C ALA A 83 19.64 4.20 -15.70
N TRP A 84 20.69 4.30 -14.89
CA TRP A 84 21.08 3.28 -13.94
C TRP A 84 19.98 2.95 -12.93
N LEU A 85 19.36 3.99 -12.35
CA LEU A 85 18.29 3.78 -11.36
C LEU A 85 17.03 3.15 -11.97
N VAL A 86 16.67 3.52 -13.20
CA VAL A 86 15.51 2.95 -13.90
C VAL A 86 15.79 1.49 -14.29
N ASP A 87 16.98 1.17 -14.72
CA ASP A 87 17.39 -0.20 -15.04
C ASP A 87 17.37 -1.08 -13.79
N LEU A 88 17.98 -0.62 -12.70
CA LEU A 88 18.02 -1.34 -11.43
C LEU A 88 16.61 -1.56 -10.84
N ALA A 89 15.72 -0.58 -10.96
CA ALA A 89 14.33 -0.64 -10.48
C ALA A 89 13.36 -1.24 -11.51
N GLY A 90 13.85 -1.73 -12.65
CA GLY A 90 13.04 -2.27 -13.75
C GLY A 90 11.99 -3.28 -13.31
N PRO A 91 12.30 -4.28 -12.47
CA PRO A 91 11.31 -5.23 -11.96
C PRO A 91 10.18 -4.57 -11.15
N GLU A 92 10.49 -3.57 -10.29
CA GLU A 92 9.46 -2.84 -9.54
C GLU A 92 8.62 -1.93 -10.44
N ILE A 93 9.26 -1.29 -11.41
CA ILE A 93 8.58 -0.42 -12.38
C ILE A 93 7.67 -1.25 -13.28
N GLY A 94 8.12 -2.45 -13.68
CA GLY A 94 7.36 -3.35 -14.53
C GLY A 94 6.32 -4.22 -13.80
N ALA A 95 6.31 -4.20 -12.46
CA ALA A 95 5.41 -5.03 -11.69
C ALA A 95 3.94 -4.65 -11.92
N ASP A 96 3.15 -5.62 -12.33
CA ASP A 96 1.72 -5.47 -12.54
C ASP A 96 0.98 -5.71 -11.22
N LEU A 97 1.16 -4.77 -10.27
CA LEU A 97 0.55 -4.85 -8.96
C LEU A 97 -0.90 -4.35 -9.03
N PRO A 98 -1.86 -5.10 -8.50
CA PRO A 98 -3.24 -4.61 -8.37
C PRO A 98 -3.26 -3.29 -7.60
N GLU A 99 -4.07 -2.33 -8.05
CA GLU A 99 -4.22 -1.02 -7.39
C GLU A 99 -4.48 -1.17 -5.89
N ALA A 100 -5.27 -2.17 -5.53
CA ALA A 100 -5.60 -2.54 -4.16
C ALA A 100 -4.37 -2.83 -3.28
N SER A 101 -3.27 -3.37 -3.86
CA SER A 101 -2.03 -3.66 -3.12
C SER A 101 -1.09 -2.46 -3.02
N LEU A 102 -1.33 -1.41 -3.78
CA LEU A 102 -0.51 -0.20 -3.80
C LEU A 102 -0.92 0.81 -2.72
N LYS A 103 -2.18 0.83 -2.35
CA LYS A 103 -2.72 1.73 -1.32
C LYS A 103 -2.56 1.14 0.08
N SER A 104 -2.28 1.98 1.07
CA SER A 104 -2.29 1.52 2.45
C SER A 104 -3.71 1.08 2.85
N PRO A 105 -3.88 0.08 3.75
CA PRO A 105 -5.20 -0.33 4.22
C PRO A 105 -6.06 0.84 4.72
N LYS A 106 -5.44 1.82 5.39
CA LYS A 106 -6.14 3.02 5.87
C LYS A 106 -6.64 3.90 4.74
N SER A 107 -5.82 4.13 3.71
CA SER A 107 -6.21 4.94 2.53
C SER A 107 -7.30 4.24 1.73
N ARG A 108 -7.19 2.91 1.55
CA ARG A 108 -8.20 2.10 0.87
C ARG A 108 -9.54 2.11 1.61
N LEU A 109 -9.50 1.93 2.93
CA LEU A 109 -10.70 2.01 3.76
C LEU A 109 -11.37 3.36 3.65
N GLN A 110 -10.60 4.46 3.75
CA GLN A 110 -11.14 5.80 3.62
C GLN A 110 -11.82 6.03 2.27
N GLU A 111 -11.23 5.55 1.19
CA GLU A 111 -11.78 5.68 -0.17
C GLU A 111 -13.08 4.88 -0.32
N ILE A 112 -13.11 3.62 0.13
CA ILE A 112 -14.32 2.78 0.12
C ILE A 112 -15.43 3.44 0.94
N ALA A 113 -15.12 3.84 2.17
CA ALA A 113 -16.08 4.45 3.08
C ALA A 113 -16.66 5.75 2.53
N GLN A 114 -15.81 6.62 1.97
CA GLN A 114 -16.25 7.88 1.38
C GLN A 114 -17.09 7.66 0.13
N ARG A 115 -16.69 6.73 -0.74
CA ARG A 115 -17.40 6.46 -1.99
C ARG A 115 -18.76 5.78 -1.77
N THR A 116 -18.82 4.83 -0.82
CA THR A 116 -20.00 3.98 -0.64
C THR A 116 -20.99 4.56 0.36
N PHE A 117 -20.48 5.17 1.44
CA PHE A 117 -21.30 5.62 2.58
C PHE A 117 -21.25 7.14 2.82
N GLY A 118 -20.34 7.87 2.18
CA GLY A 118 -20.16 9.30 2.37
C GLY A 118 -19.57 9.72 3.73
N VAL A 119 -19.07 8.76 4.52
CA VAL A 119 -18.56 8.96 5.88
C VAL A 119 -17.09 8.60 6.01
N ARG A 120 -16.43 9.05 7.07
CA ARG A 120 -15.03 8.74 7.35
C ARG A 120 -14.91 7.68 8.44
N PRO A 121 -13.97 6.73 8.32
CA PRO A 121 -13.69 5.75 9.36
C PRO A 121 -13.11 6.42 10.61
N GLU A 122 -13.60 6.01 11.79
CA GLU A 122 -13.06 6.39 13.09
C GLU A 122 -12.26 5.26 13.70
N TYR A 123 -11.12 5.59 14.35
CA TYR A 123 -10.27 4.63 15.04
C TYR A 123 -10.41 4.83 16.55
N ARG A 124 -10.87 3.78 17.24
CA ARG A 124 -11.09 3.80 18.71
C ARG A 124 -10.12 2.86 19.38
N LEU A 125 -9.37 3.38 20.37
CA LEU A 125 -8.51 2.54 21.20
C LEU A 125 -9.39 1.70 22.13
N LEU A 126 -9.29 0.38 22.03
CA LEU A 126 -9.99 -0.57 22.90
C LEU A 126 -9.16 -0.90 24.13
N ASP A 127 -7.86 -1.15 23.94
CA ASP A 127 -6.95 -1.52 25.01
C ASP A 127 -5.50 -1.12 24.68
N ALA A 128 -4.71 -0.92 25.73
CA ALA A 128 -3.27 -0.72 25.64
C ALA A 128 -2.61 -1.43 26.84
N SER A 129 -2.16 -2.65 26.63
CA SER A 129 -1.65 -3.57 27.66
C SER A 129 -0.18 -3.93 27.45
N GLY A 130 0.43 -4.48 28.46
CA GLY A 130 1.82 -4.90 28.50
C GLY A 130 2.79 -3.86 29.07
N PRO A 131 4.02 -4.28 29.42
CA PRO A 131 5.07 -3.41 29.94
C PRO A 131 5.52 -2.41 28.87
N ASP A 132 6.07 -1.26 29.26
CA ASP A 132 6.41 -0.14 28.36
C ASP A 132 7.27 -0.55 27.16
N HIS A 133 8.16 -1.53 27.32
CA HIS A 133 9.05 -2.04 26.26
C HIS A 133 8.40 -3.13 25.37
N ARG A 134 7.14 -3.57 25.68
CA ARG A 134 6.35 -4.54 24.94
C ARG A 134 4.87 -4.20 24.96
N ARG A 135 4.55 -2.93 24.81
CA ARG A 135 3.16 -2.47 24.83
C ARG A 135 2.43 -2.94 23.57
N THR A 136 1.28 -3.56 23.74
CA THR A 136 0.38 -3.96 22.66
C THR A 136 -0.85 -3.06 22.67
N PHE A 137 -1.20 -2.52 21.52
CA PHE A 137 -2.37 -1.69 21.30
C PHE A 137 -3.43 -2.49 20.57
N ARG A 138 -4.66 -2.41 21.03
CA ARG A 138 -5.84 -2.97 20.36
C ARG A 138 -6.76 -1.84 19.95
N ILE A 139 -7.06 -1.75 18.65
CA ILE A 139 -7.82 -0.64 18.07
C ILE A 139 -8.94 -1.19 17.19
N SER A 140 -10.13 -0.60 17.32
CA SER A 140 -11.24 -0.88 16.41
C SER A 140 -11.39 0.23 15.36
N VAL A 141 -11.90 -0.15 14.18
CA VAL A 141 -12.38 0.76 13.16
C VAL A 141 -13.91 0.76 13.19
N VAL A 142 -14.48 1.96 13.31
CA VAL A 142 -15.92 2.18 13.34
C VAL A 142 -16.33 3.03 12.14
N LEU A 143 -17.38 2.63 11.46
CA LEU A 143 -18.02 3.37 10.39
C LEU A 143 -19.51 3.43 10.69
N ASP A 144 -20.05 4.63 10.85
CA ASP A 144 -21.47 4.87 11.17
C ASP A 144 -21.96 3.98 12.34
N GLU A 145 -21.26 4.08 13.50
CA GLU A 145 -21.49 3.31 14.74
C GLU A 145 -21.23 1.79 14.65
N ARG A 146 -20.94 1.26 13.47
CA ARG A 146 -20.67 -0.14 13.25
C ARG A 146 -19.17 -0.44 13.29
N THR A 147 -18.74 -1.38 14.11
CA THR A 147 -17.36 -1.88 14.11
C THR A 147 -17.15 -2.79 12.90
N LEU A 148 -16.20 -2.42 12.05
CA LEU A 148 -15.87 -3.15 10.82
C LEU A 148 -14.62 -4.02 10.95
N GLY A 149 -13.72 -3.68 11.87
CA GLY A 149 -12.50 -4.44 12.07
C GLY A 149 -11.80 -4.06 13.37
N VAL A 150 -10.99 -4.97 13.89
CA VAL A 150 -10.17 -4.80 15.09
C VAL A 150 -8.73 -5.22 14.76
N GLY A 151 -7.75 -4.41 15.14
CA GLY A 151 -6.35 -4.70 14.90
C GLY A 151 -5.51 -4.58 16.15
N GLU A 152 -4.46 -5.36 16.21
CA GLU A 152 -3.48 -5.33 17.29
C GLU A 152 -2.08 -5.04 16.74
N GLY A 153 -1.22 -4.43 17.56
CA GLY A 153 0.15 -4.14 17.18
C GLY A 153 0.97 -3.47 18.28
N GLU A 154 2.27 -3.50 18.13
CA GLU A 154 3.24 -2.92 19.06
C GLU A 154 3.24 -1.38 19.08
N SER A 155 2.50 -0.76 18.18
CA SER A 155 2.24 0.68 18.17
C SER A 155 0.82 0.96 17.71
N ARG A 156 0.28 2.12 18.08
CA ARG A 156 -1.03 2.59 17.60
C ARG A 156 -1.14 2.52 16.08
N ARG A 157 -0.10 2.97 15.38
CA ARG A 157 -0.07 2.98 13.90
C ARG A 157 -0.16 1.57 13.32
N ILE A 158 0.52 0.58 13.90
CA ILE A 158 0.46 -0.81 13.46
C ILE A 158 -0.93 -1.38 13.72
N ALA A 159 -1.48 -1.19 14.92
CA ALA A 159 -2.81 -1.65 15.27
C ALA A 159 -3.91 -1.02 14.40
N GLU A 160 -3.83 0.29 14.13
CA GLU A 160 -4.76 0.99 13.22
C GLU A 160 -4.67 0.45 11.79
N THR A 161 -3.46 0.14 11.30
CA THR A 161 -3.27 -0.43 9.96
C THR A 161 -3.86 -1.83 9.86
N ALA A 162 -3.67 -2.66 10.91
CA ALA A 162 -4.27 -3.99 10.99
C ALA A 162 -5.81 -3.92 11.06
N ALA A 163 -6.37 -3.03 11.88
CA ALA A 163 -7.81 -2.81 11.97
C ALA A 163 -8.40 -2.36 10.63
N ALA A 164 -7.71 -1.45 9.92
CA ALA A 164 -8.13 -1.00 8.60
C ALA A 164 -8.11 -2.14 7.56
N ALA A 165 -7.12 -3.03 7.60
CA ALA A 165 -7.03 -4.17 6.70
C ALA A 165 -8.22 -5.13 6.89
N GLU A 166 -8.58 -5.43 8.14
CA GLU A 166 -9.76 -6.24 8.46
C GLU A 166 -11.05 -5.57 8.00
N ALA A 167 -11.19 -4.26 8.26
CA ALA A 167 -12.36 -3.49 7.83
C ALA A 167 -12.54 -3.47 6.30
N VAL A 168 -11.45 -3.31 5.55
CA VAL A 168 -11.47 -3.40 4.07
C VAL A 168 -11.96 -4.76 3.63
N ALA A 169 -11.41 -5.84 4.18
CA ALA A 169 -11.81 -7.21 3.83
C ALA A 169 -13.29 -7.49 4.16
N THR A 170 -13.82 -6.88 5.23
CA THR A 170 -15.23 -6.98 5.61
C THR A 170 -16.11 -6.25 4.61
N LEU A 171 -15.80 -5.00 4.29
CA LEU A 171 -16.60 -4.22 3.33
C LEU A 171 -16.57 -4.81 1.93
N GLU A 172 -15.45 -5.33 1.48
CA GLU A 172 -15.34 -5.95 0.14
C GLU A 172 -16.18 -7.22 0.03
N ARG A 173 -16.22 -8.03 1.07
CA ARG A 173 -17.11 -9.22 1.10
C ARG A 173 -18.58 -8.83 1.06
N GLU A 174 -18.97 -7.78 1.78
CA GLU A 174 -20.36 -7.29 1.81
C GLU A 174 -20.78 -6.70 0.47
N LEU A 175 -19.91 -5.89 -0.15
CA LEU A 175 -20.17 -5.32 -1.48
C LEU A 175 -20.30 -6.42 -2.54
N ALA A 176 -19.41 -7.41 -2.54
CA ALA A 176 -19.48 -8.54 -3.45
C ALA A 176 -20.77 -9.38 -3.27
N ALA A 177 -21.23 -9.55 -2.01
CA ALA A 177 -22.49 -10.24 -1.72
C ALA A 177 -23.73 -9.45 -2.20
N SER A 178 -23.68 -8.12 -2.12
CA SER A 178 -24.74 -7.24 -2.58
C SER A 178 -24.87 -7.24 -4.10
N ASP A 179 -23.75 -7.27 -4.82
CA ASP A 179 -23.74 -7.34 -6.29
C ASP A 179 -24.22 -8.70 -6.82
N ALA A 180 -23.96 -9.78 -6.10
CA ALA A 180 -24.40 -11.13 -6.44
C ALA A 180 -25.90 -11.36 -6.15
N GLY A 181 -26.52 -10.52 -5.32
CA GLY A 181 -27.90 -10.64 -4.86
C GLY A 181 -28.96 -9.93 -5.72
N THR A 182 -28.60 -9.26 -6.84
CA THR A 182 -29.55 -8.63 -7.72
C THR A 182 -29.92 -9.58 -8.88
N PRO A 183 -30.99 -10.38 -8.78
CA PRO A 183 -31.48 -11.14 -9.93
C PRO A 183 -32.08 -10.15 -10.91
N GLY A 184 -31.61 -10.18 -12.16
CA GLY A 184 -32.15 -9.43 -13.25
C GLY A 184 -33.67 -9.65 -13.38
N GLY A 185 -34.43 -8.63 -13.10
CA GLY A 185 -35.87 -8.62 -13.33
C GLY A 185 -36.15 -8.66 -14.82
N THR A 186 -36.34 -9.85 -15.33
CA THR A 186 -36.91 -10.09 -16.65
C THR A 186 -38.42 -9.97 -16.50
N ALA A 187 -38.98 -8.84 -16.89
CA ALA A 187 -40.42 -8.74 -17.16
C ALA A 187 -40.60 -8.40 -18.63
N ALA A 188 -40.62 -9.45 -19.44
CA ALA A 188 -41.18 -9.41 -20.75
C ALA A 188 -42.64 -9.90 -20.63
N GLU A 189 -43.61 -9.03 -20.39
CA GLU A 189 -45.01 -9.32 -20.65
C GLU A 189 -45.36 -8.84 -22.05
N ALA A 190 -45.39 -9.84 -22.94
CA ALA A 190 -46.05 -9.74 -24.22
C ALA A 190 -47.55 -9.57 -23.99
N ARG A 191 -48.09 -8.44 -24.37
CA ARG A 191 -49.55 -8.31 -24.62
C ARG A 191 -49.82 -8.39 -26.11
N SER A 192 -50.28 -9.57 -26.47
CA SER A 192 -51.02 -9.83 -27.68
C SER A 192 -52.28 -8.97 -27.70
N GLY A 193 -52.40 -8.07 -28.65
CA GLY A 193 -53.60 -7.35 -29.03
C GLY A 193 -54.29 -8.06 -30.18
N GLU A 194 -55.46 -8.54 -29.92
CA GLU A 194 -56.42 -9.15 -30.84
C GLU A 194 -56.96 -8.09 -31.81
N PRO A 195 -57.27 -8.44 -33.07
CA PRO A 195 -58.03 -7.58 -33.98
C PRO A 195 -59.50 -7.88 -33.91
N GLN A 196 -60.35 -6.88 -33.96
CA GLN A 196 -61.75 -6.99 -34.22
C GLN A 196 -62.26 -5.87 -35.15
N PRO A 197 -63.42 -6.04 -35.73
CA PRO A 197 -63.65 -6.33 -37.16
C PRO A 197 -63.90 -5.07 -37.96
#